data_d7cec28f2d93e71eb436475db2f2a10e
#
_entry.id   d7cec28f2d93e71eb436475db2f2a10e
#
_cell.length_a   1.000
_cell.length_b   1.000
_cell.length_c   1.000
_cell.angle_alpha   90.00
_cell.angle_beta   90.00
_cell.angle_gamma   90.00
#
_symmetry.space_group_name_H-M   'P 1'
#
loop_
_entity.id
_entity.type
_entity.pdbx_description
1 polymer ?
#
loop_
_entity_poly.entity_id
_entity_poly.type
_entity_poly.pdbx_seq_one_letter_code
_entity_poly.pdbx_strand_id
1 'polypeptide(L)'
;MSWLLENWFGSKESLEQVREDIHEYLHNEFYLGVSGIDNPQQSANRVESKELFLSMNGPWDAQLDEAEQELLQYVHDELPPVVRDEVGVIPFFTQATVEGYLVLAYIRNATDRNVLLQKLPLSLVTAEGEEVAKKTFDLMTSGPVDSMSSRPAEFMFRWEEFDRI
;
A
#
# COMPACT_ATOMS: atom_id res chain seq x y z
N MET A 1 16.11 15.45 8.94
CA MET A 1 15.10 15.44 7.88
C MET A 1 14.42 14.08 7.80
N SER A 2 13.15 14.06 7.44
CA SER A 2 12.40 12.84 7.37
C SER A 2 12.70 12.05 6.10
N TRP A 3 13.07 10.79 6.24
CA TRP A 3 13.29 9.90 5.09
C TRP A 3 12.00 9.77 4.26
N LEU A 4 10.86 9.60 4.94
CA LEU A 4 9.58 9.47 4.25
C LEU A 4 9.24 10.74 3.46
N LEU A 5 9.42 11.92 4.06
CA LEU A 5 9.15 13.17 3.37
C LEU A 5 10.06 13.34 2.16
N GLU A 6 11.33 12.96 2.27
CA GLU A 6 12.26 13.10 1.16
C GLU A 6 12.02 12.08 0.04
N ASN A 7 11.67 10.85 0.38
CA ASN A 7 11.63 9.77 -0.60
C ASN A 7 10.22 9.39 -1.05
N TRP A 8 9.22 9.54 -0.17
CA TRP A 8 7.84 9.12 -0.47
C TRP A 8 6.86 10.29 -0.60
N PHE A 9 7.01 11.31 0.22
CA PHE A 9 6.02 12.39 0.33
C PHE A 9 6.61 13.76 0.01
N GLY A 10 7.49 13.81 -1.00
CA GLY A 10 8.27 15.00 -1.30
C GLY A 10 7.48 16.27 -1.58
N SER A 11 6.20 16.17 -1.91
CA SER A 11 5.35 17.33 -2.14
C SER A 11 4.67 17.82 -0.86
N LYS A 12 4.87 17.16 0.27
CA LYS A 12 4.22 17.49 1.54
C LYS A 12 5.20 18.17 2.48
N GLU A 13 4.68 19.04 3.35
CA GLU A 13 5.51 19.84 4.24
C GLU A 13 5.86 19.13 5.54
N SER A 14 5.00 18.23 6.01
CA SER A 14 5.19 17.54 7.29
C SER A 14 4.51 16.17 7.30
N LEU A 15 4.94 15.33 8.23
CA LEU A 15 4.31 14.03 8.44
C LEU A 15 2.87 14.19 8.93
N GLU A 16 2.59 15.23 9.68
CA GLU A 16 1.24 15.51 10.15
C GLU A 16 0.30 15.80 8.98
N GLN A 17 0.76 16.58 8.01
CA GLN A 17 0.00 16.86 6.80
C GLN A 17 -0.23 15.59 6.00
N VAL A 18 0.79 14.75 5.87
CA VAL A 18 0.67 13.45 5.20
C VAL A 18 -0.39 12.60 5.87
N ARG A 19 -0.37 12.55 7.19
CA ARG A 19 -1.34 11.77 7.97
C ARG A 19 -2.77 12.21 7.69
N GLU A 20 -3.01 13.52 7.66
CA GLU A 20 -4.33 14.07 7.39
C GLU A 20 -4.79 13.74 5.96
N ASP A 21 -3.90 13.89 4.99
CA ASP A 21 -4.21 13.61 3.60
C ASP A 21 -4.55 12.13 3.37
N ILE A 22 -3.80 11.24 3.98
CA ILE A 22 -4.05 9.81 3.88
C ILE A 22 -5.37 9.45 4.57
N HIS A 23 -5.60 10.01 5.74
CA HIS A 23 -6.85 9.79 6.45
C HIS A 23 -8.05 10.19 5.59
N GLU A 24 -7.99 11.36 4.97
CA GLU A 24 -9.05 11.83 4.10
C GLU A 24 -9.23 10.93 2.89
N TYR A 25 -8.15 10.52 2.26
CA TYR A 25 -8.20 9.62 1.11
C TYR A 25 -8.86 8.29 1.47
N LEU A 26 -8.46 7.68 2.57
CA LEU A 26 -9.00 6.39 2.98
C LEU A 26 -10.48 6.45 3.34
N HIS A 27 -10.90 7.53 3.99
CA HIS A 27 -12.29 7.64 4.47
C HIS A 27 -13.26 8.22 3.44
N ASN A 28 -12.78 9.04 2.51
CA ASN A 28 -13.67 9.69 1.54
C ASN A 28 -13.66 9.05 0.16
N GLU A 29 -12.50 8.61 -0.31
CA GLU A 29 -12.40 8.06 -1.66
C GLU A 29 -12.34 6.55 -1.67
N PHE A 30 -11.49 5.97 -0.85
CA PHE A 30 -11.29 4.54 -0.86
C PHE A 30 -12.50 3.78 -0.31
N TYR A 31 -13.02 4.20 0.83
CA TYR A 31 -14.15 3.51 1.44
C TYR A 31 -15.43 3.64 0.63
N LEU A 32 -15.60 4.74 -0.09
CA LEU A 32 -16.75 4.88 -0.98
C LEU A 32 -16.71 3.85 -2.11
N GLY A 33 -15.52 3.51 -2.60
CA GLY A 33 -15.35 2.50 -3.63
C GLY A 33 -15.61 1.08 -3.14
N VAL A 34 -15.49 0.84 -1.83
CA VAL A 34 -15.66 -0.48 -1.24
C VAL A 34 -17.02 -0.68 -0.59
N SER A 35 -17.71 0.41 -0.25
CA SER A 35 -18.93 0.37 0.57
C SER A 35 -20.09 -0.41 -0.03
N GLY A 36 -20.10 -0.65 -1.33
CA GLY A 36 -21.15 -1.43 -1.99
C GLY A 36 -20.96 -2.93 -1.93
N ILE A 37 -19.89 -3.40 -1.29
CA ILE A 37 -19.50 -4.82 -1.31
C ILE A 37 -19.83 -5.53 0.01
N ASP A 38 -20.34 -4.81 0.98
CA ASP A 38 -20.63 -5.39 2.29
C ASP A 38 -21.80 -6.34 2.25
N ASN A 39 -21.49 -7.64 2.27
CA ASN A 39 -22.50 -8.62 2.62
C ASN A 39 -22.03 -9.37 3.86
N PRO A 40 -22.99 -9.89 4.69
CA PRO A 40 -22.64 -10.54 5.96
C PRO A 40 -21.71 -11.75 5.82
N GLN A 41 -21.77 -12.45 4.71
CA GLN A 41 -20.94 -13.62 4.48
C GLN A 41 -19.47 -13.23 4.21
N GLN A 42 -19.27 -12.14 3.50
CA GLN A 42 -17.91 -11.64 3.26
C GLN A 42 -17.31 -11.06 4.52
N SER A 43 -18.12 -10.40 5.35
CA SER A 43 -17.65 -9.84 6.61
C SER A 43 -17.10 -10.90 7.55
N ALA A 44 -17.68 -12.10 7.55
CA ALA A 44 -17.23 -13.20 8.41
C ALA A 44 -15.85 -13.73 8.03
N ASN A 45 -15.42 -13.50 6.77
CA ASN A 45 -14.14 -13.98 6.26
C ASN A 45 -13.08 -12.87 6.18
N ARG A 46 -13.34 -11.74 6.83
CA ARG A 46 -12.41 -10.61 6.80
C ARG A 46 -11.52 -10.58 8.04
N VAL A 47 -10.29 -10.16 7.82
CA VAL A 47 -9.31 -9.94 8.87
C VAL A 47 -9.12 -8.44 9.00
N GLU A 48 -9.35 -7.90 10.20
CA GLU A 48 -9.12 -6.49 10.45
C GLU A 48 -7.64 -6.17 10.37
N SER A 49 -7.31 -4.94 9.93
CA SER A 49 -5.91 -4.54 9.81
C SER A 49 -5.15 -4.69 11.11
N LYS A 50 -5.80 -4.45 12.24
CA LYS A 50 -5.16 -4.55 13.56
C LYS A 50 -4.77 -5.98 13.94
N GLU A 51 -5.34 -6.97 13.27
CA GLU A 51 -4.98 -8.37 13.48
C GLU A 51 -3.72 -8.76 12.71
N LEU A 52 -3.29 -7.92 11.77
CA LEU A 52 -2.07 -8.15 11.02
C LEU A 52 -0.90 -7.42 11.69
N PHE A 53 0.22 -8.11 11.77
CA PHE A 53 1.43 -7.51 12.30
C PHE A 53 2.08 -6.62 11.23
N LEU A 54 2.40 -5.38 11.59
CA LEU A 54 3.10 -4.49 10.67
C LEU A 54 4.58 -4.86 10.65
N SER A 55 5.03 -5.38 9.50
CA SER A 55 6.42 -5.75 9.30
C SER A 55 7.16 -4.60 8.62
N MET A 56 8.23 -4.14 9.26
CA MET A 56 9.06 -3.06 8.73
C MET A 56 10.33 -3.59 8.08
N ASN A 57 10.32 -4.84 7.63
CA ASN A 57 11.47 -5.47 7.00
C ASN A 57 11.64 -4.98 5.56
N GLY A 58 12.36 -3.89 5.40
CA GLY A 58 12.66 -3.34 4.08
C GLY A 58 14.00 -2.65 4.10
N PRO A 59 14.57 -2.33 2.92
CA PRO A 59 15.87 -1.65 2.86
C PRO A 59 15.85 -0.26 3.51
N TRP A 60 14.65 0.30 3.70
CA TRP A 60 14.45 1.64 4.27
C TRP A 60 14.16 1.60 5.78
N ASP A 61 14.00 0.42 6.37
CA ASP A 61 13.62 0.28 7.79
C ASP A 61 14.59 1.00 8.72
N ALA A 62 15.89 0.85 8.49
CA ALA A 62 16.91 1.48 9.33
C ALA A 62 16.94 3.00 9.18
N GLN A 63 16.25 3.56 8.19
CA GLN A 63 16.23 4.99 7.94
C GLN A 63 15.08 5.71 8.64
N LEU A 64 14.12 4.96 9.18
CA LEU A 64 12.91 5.56 9.74
C LEU A 64 13.08 5.88 11.22
N ASP A 65 12.67 7.09 11.61
CA ASP A 65 12.62 7.46 13.02
C ASP A 65 11.28 7.02 13.63
N GLU A 66 11.12 7.28 14.92
CA GLU A 66 9.92 6.87 15.64
C GLU A 66 8.64 7.50 15.08
N ALA A 67 8.69 8.78 14.74
CA ALA A 67 7.52 9.48 14.19
C ALA A 67 7.10 8.90 12.85
N GLU A 68 8.07 8.53 12.01
CA GLU A 68 7.78 7.92 10.72
C GLU A 68 7.20 6.51 10.88
N GLN A 69 7.70 5.75 11.83
CA GLN A 69 7.16 4.43 12.13
C GLN A 69 5.73 4.54 12.67
N GLU A 70 5.46 5.53 13.50
CA GLU A 70 4.11 5.77 14.01
C GLU A 70 3.14 6.15 12.89
N LEU A 71 3.60 6.93 11.91
CA LEU A 71 2.78 7.26 10.77
C LEU A 71 2.39 6.00 9.99
N LEU A 72 3.34 5.13 9.71
CA LEU A 72 3.07 3.89 8.98
C LEU A 72 2.15 2.97 9.76
N GLN A 73 2.30 2.92 11.09
CA GLN A 73 1.40 2.14 11.93
C GLN A 73 -0.01 2.71 11.90
N TYR A 74 -0.14 4.03 11.95
CA TYR A 74 -1.44 4.69 11.86
C TYR A 74 -2.13 4.37 10.55
N VAL A 75 -1.42 4.49 9.43
CA VAL A 75 -1.98 4.18 8.11
C VAL A 75 -2.42 2.73 8.04
N HIS A 76 -1.57 1.83 8.53
CA HIS A 76 -1.86 0.40 8.57
C HIS A 76 -3.16 0.12 9.31
N ASP A 77 -3.36 0.73 10.47
CA ASP A 77 -4.54 0.50 11.30
C ASP A 77 -5.82 1.06 10.68
N GLU A 78 -5.68 2.05 9.79
CA GLU A 78 -6.84 2.67 9.12
C GLU A 78 -7.22 1.99 7.81
N LEU A 79 -6.44 1.03 7.34
CA LEU A 79 -6.75 0.33 6.11
C LEU A 79 -7.99 -0.55 6.28
N PRO A 80 -8.78 -0.76 5.21
CA PRO A 80 -9.93 -1.65 5.28
C PRO A 80 -9.50 -3.10 5.52
N PRO A 81 -10.43 -3.95 5.98
CA PRO A 81 -10.10 -5.36 6.22
C PRO A 81 -9.65 -6.08 4.95
N VAL A 82 -8.88 -7.14 5.15
CA VAL A 82 -8.44 -8.03 4.07
C VAL A 82 -9.20 -9.35 4.18
N VAL A 83 -9.39 -10.00 3.04
CA VAL A 83 -10.07 -11.30 3.02
C VAL A 83 -9.14 -12.38 3.60
N ARG A 84 -9.68 -13.19 4.52
CA ARG A 84 -8.92 -14.26 5.16
C ARG A 84 -8.41 -15.25 4.11
N ASP A 85 -7.19 -15.74 4.32
CA ASP A 85 -6.49 -16.68 3.46
C ASP A 85 -6.06 -16.11 2.10
N GLU A 86 -6.09 -14.79 1.95
CA GLU A 86 -5.62 -14.13 0.74
C GLU A 86 -4.39 -13.26 1.00
N VAL A 87 -3.62 -13.06 -0.07
CA VAL A 87 -2.54 -12.08 -0.12
C VAL A 87 -3.00 -10.97 -1.04
N GLY A 88 -2.87 -9.74 -0.58
CA GLY A 88 -3.34 -8.60 -1.38
C GLY A 88 -2.40 -7.41 -1.29
N VAL A 89 -2.59 -6.49 -2.21
CA VAL A 89 -1.87 -5.22 -2.24
C VAL A 89 -2.92 -4.11 -2.18
N ILE A 90 -2.74 -3.19 -1.24
CA ILE A 90 -3.66 -2.07 -1.11
C ILE A 90 -2.89 -0.76 -1.11
N PRO A 91 -3.20 0.15 -2.06
CA PRO A 91 -2.53 1.44 -2.10
C PRO A 91 -3.05 2.37 -1.01
N PHE A 92 -2.17 3.23 -0.51
CA PHE A 92 -2.57 4.25 0.46
C PHE A 92 -2.14 5.65 0.08
N PHE A 93 -1.29 5.79 -0.93
CA PHE A 93 -0.84 7.10 -1.40
C PHE A 93 -0.28 6.97 -2.80
N THR A 94 -0.55 7.97 -3.64
CA THR A 94 0.00 8.03 -4.98
C THR A 94 0.54 9.42 -5.25
N GLN A 95 1.60 9.50 -6.07
CA GLN A 95 2.22 10.77 -6.37
C GLN A 95 2.88 10.76 -7.73
N ALA A 96 2.59 11.78 -8.55
CA ALA A 96 3.29 11.99 -9.80
C ALA A 96 4.67 12.58 -9.51
N THR A 97 5.70 12.00 -10.10
CA THR A 97 7.08 12.46 -9.96
C THR A 97 7.68 12.74 -11.34
N VAL A 98 8.91 13.25 -11.35
CA VAL A 98 9.62 13.47 -12.61
C VAL A 98 9.81 12.16 -13.39
N GLU A 99 10.05 11.07 -12.66
CA GLU A 99 10.35 9.76 -13.26
C GLU A 99 9.12 8.96 -13.65
N GLY A 100 8.01 9.17 -12.96
CA GLY A 100 6.81 8.38 -13.18
C GLY A 100 5.78 8.59 -12.10
N TYR A 101 4.89 7.62 -11.99
CA TYR A 101 3.83 7.63 -11.01
C TYR A 101 4.18 6.67 -9.87
N LEU A 102 4.39 7.21 -8.69
CA LEU A 102 4.76 6.43 -7.51
C LEU A 102 3.50 6.00 -6.77
N VAL A 103 3.38 4.71 -6.54
CA VAL A 103 2.29 4.13 -5.75
C VAL A 103 2.87 3.54 -4.48
N LEU A 104 2.39 4.02 -3.33
CA LEU A 104 2.75 3.47 -2.04
C LEU A 104 1.62 2.56 -1.57
N ALA A 105 1.95 1.37 -1.14
CA ALA A 105 0.96 0.35 -0.81
C ALA A 105 1.45 -0.53 0.33
N TYR A 106 0.52 -1.32 0.87
CA TYR A 106 0.87 -2.40 1.79
C TYR A 106 0.63 -3.73 1.10
N ILE A 107 1.61 -4.62 1.20
CA ILE A 107 1.44 -6.01 0.81
C ILE A 107 0.98 -6.75 2.07
N ARG A 108 -0.20 -7.35 2.01
CA ARG A 108 -0.83 -7.96 3.19
C ARG A 108 -1.04 -9.45 2.99
N ASN A 109 -0.53 -10.23 3.94
CA ASN A 109 -0.65 -11.68 3.92
C ASN A 109 -1.57 -12.11 5.07
N ALA A 110 -2.80 -12.45 4.74
CA ALA A 110 -3.78 -12.92 5.71
C ALA A 110 -3.88 -14.46 5.74
N THR A 111 -2.81 -15.14 5.31
CA THR A 111 -2.75 -16.59 5.32
C THR A 111 -2.00 -17.10 6.56
N ASP A 112 -2.07 -18.40 6.81
CA ASP A 112 -1.41 -19.03 7.94
C ASP A 112 0.04 -19.46 7.64
N ARG A 113 0.62 -19.00 6.53
CA ARG A 113 1.99 -19.33 6.14
C ARG A 113 2.68 -18.14 5.54
N ASN A 114 4.01 -18.15 5.60
CA ASN A 114 4.82 -17.13 4.95
C ASN A 114 4.75 -17.32 3.43
N VAL A 115 4.69 -16.21 2.69
CA VAL A 115 4.56 -16.23 1.24
C VAL A 115 5.72 -15.50 0.61
N LEU A 116 6.40 -16.14 -0.33
CA LEU A 116 7.45 -15.49 -1.11
C LEU A 116 6.87 -15.02 -2.43
N LEU A 117 6.75 -13.71 -2.56
CA LEU A 117 6.31 -13.08 -3.80
C LEU A 117 7.53 -12.79 -4.66
N GLN A 118 7.69 -13.53 -5.75
CA GLN A 118 8.83 -13.32 -6.65
C GLN A 118 8.52 -12.25 -7.69
N LYS A 119 7.38 -12.38 -8.33
CA LYS A 119 6.94 -11.41 -9.35
C LYS A 119 5.50 -11.03 -9.07
N LEU A 120 5.26 -9.73 -9.08
CA LEU A 120 3.94 -9.19 -8.79
C LEU A 120 3.47 -8.33 -9.96
N PRO A 121 2.52 -8.83 -10.76
CA PRO A 121 1.93 -8.01 -11.83
C PRO A 121 0.91 -7.06 -11.25
N LEU A 122 1.06 -5.78 -11.55
CA LEU A 122 0.14 -4.74 -11.11
C LEU A 122 -0.31 -3.92 -12.31
N SER A 123 -1.57 -3.50 -12.26
CA SER A 123 -2.15 -2.60 -13.25
C SER A 123 -2.55 -1.30 -12.60
N LEU A 124 -2.30 -0.20 -13.30
CA LEU A 124 -2.76 1.12 -12.89
C LEU A 124 -4.04 1.42 -13.66
N VAL A 125 -5.11 1.64 -12.92
CA VAL A 125 -6.44 1.78 -13.51
C VAL A 125 -7.05 3.11 -13.10
N THR A 126 -7.69 3.81 -14.06
CA THR A 126 -8.37 5.07 -13.77
C THR A 126 -9.65 4.83 -12.99
N ALA A 127 -10.25 5.93 -12.50
CA ALA A 127 -11.55 5.87 -11.82
C ALA A 127 -12.66 5.28 -12.70
N GLU A 128 -12.52 5.42 -14.03
CA GLU A 128 -13.46 4.88 -15.00
C GLU A 128 -13.21 3.41 -15.34
N GLY A 129 -12.18 2.80 -14.74
CA GLY A 129 -11.86 1.40 -14.99
C GLY A 129 -10.92 1.15 -16.16
N GLU A 130 -10.34 2.19 -16.73
CA GLU A 130 -9.42 2.06 -17.86
C GLU A 130 -7.99 1.78 -17.38
N GLU A 131 -7.37 0.71 -17.88
CA GLU A 131 -5.99 0.39 -17.57
C GLU A 131 -5.06 1.31 -18.36
N VAL A 132 -4.22 2.07 -17.64
CA VAL A 132 -3.30 3.03 -18.26
C VAL A 132 -1.84 2.60 -18.17
N ALA A 133 -1.53 1.66 -17.30
CA ALA A 133 -0.18 1.09 -17.20
C ALA A 133 -0.24 -0.28 -16.60
N LYS A 134 0.67 -1.15 -17.02
CA LYS A 134 0.79 -2.51 -16.49
C LYS A 134 2.25 -2.85 -16.37
N LYS A 135 2.63 -3.42 -15.23
CA LYS A 135 4.03 -3.73 -14.97
C LYS A 135 4.13 -4.92 -14.01
N THR A 136 5.10 -5.79 -14.25
CA THR A 136 5.44 -6.85 -13.32
C THR A 136 6.63 -6.43 -12.49
N PHE A 137 6.48 -6.37 -11.18
CA PHE A 137 7.52 -5.98 -10.25
C PHE A 137 8.23 -7.20 -9.71
N ASP A 138 9.57 -7.12 -9.64
CA ASP A 138 10.39 -8.17 -9.08
C ASP A 138 10.61 -7.92 -7.60
N LEU A 139 10.10 -8.82 -6.76
CA LEU A 139 10.17 -8.70 -5.32
C LEU A 139 11.12 -9.71 -4.68
N MET A 140 11.97 -10.37 -5.46
CA MET A 140 12.85 -11.42 -4.93
C MET A 140 13.79 -10.94 -3.83
N THR A 141 14.25 -9.69 -3.93
CA THR A 141 15.18 -9.13 -2.93
C THR A 141 14.48 -8.64 -1.67
N SER A 142 13.16 -8.59 -1.67
CA SER A 142 12.39 -8.09 -0.53
C SER A 142 12.12 -9.14 0.53
N GLY A 143 12.39 -10.41 0.22
CA GLY A 143 12.14 -11.50 1.15
C GLY A 143 10.67 -11.88 1.27
N PRO A 144 10.37 -12.92 2.05
CA PRO A 144 9.00 -13.39 2.22
C PRO A 144 8.15 -12.41 3.03
N VAL A 145 6.86 -12.43 2.78
CA VAL A 145 5.87 -11.71 3.59
C VAL A 145 5.37 -12.70 4.64
N ASP A 146 5.60 -12.39 5.91
CA ASP A 146 5.27 -13.29 7.01
C ASP A 146 3.76 -13.50 7.12
N SER A 147 3.39 -14.66 7.66
CA SER A 147 2.00 -14.99 7.97
C SER A 147 1.36 -13.92 8.85
N MET A 148 0.13 -13.54 8.53
CA MET A 148 -0.64 -12.55 9.28
C MET A 148 0.11 -11.25 9.49
N SER A 149 0.73 -10.75 8.42
CA SER A 149 1.48 -9.49 8.46
C SER A 149 1.17 -8.61 7.26
N SER A 150 1.54 -7.34 7.39
CA SER A 150 1.52 -6.44 6.27
C SER A 150 2.84 -5.67 6.21
N ARG A 151 3.25 -5.30 5.01
CA ARG A 151 4.53 -4.64 4.77
C ARG A 151 4.37 -3.50 3.78
N PRO A 152 4.83 -2.29 4.15
CA PRO A 152 4.80 -1.17 3.21
C PRO A 152 5.72 -1.44 2.02
N ALA A 153 5.31 -0.99 0.85
CA ALA A 153 6.09 -1.15 -0.38
C ALA A 153 5.84 0.02 -1.32
N GLU A 154 6.81 0.27 -2.18
CA GLU A 154 6.68 1.31 -3.20
C GLU A 154 6.74 0.69 -4.58
N PHE A 155 5.90 1.21 -5.49
CA PHE A 155 5.84 0.74 -6.86
C PHE A 155 5.89 1.94 -7.79
N MET A 156 6.92 1.99 -8.65
CA MET A 156 7.10 3.08 -9.60
C MET A 156 6.69 2.63 -11.00
N PHE A 157 5.69 3.31 -11.55
CA PHE A 157 5.33 3.15 -12.97
C PHE A 157 5.98 4.31 -13.72
N ARG A 158 7.00 4.02 -14.51
CA ARG A 158 7.71 5.06 -15.24
C ARG A 158 6.84 5.60 -16.37
N TRP A 159 7.03 6.88 -16.72
CA TRP A 159 6.18 7.51 -17.74
C TRP A 159 6.22 6.78 -19.07
N GLU A 160 7.37 6.22 -19.44
CA GLU A 160 7.49 5.47 -20.69
C GLU A 160 6.72 4.14 -20.67
N GLU A 161 6.28 3.69 -19.51
CA GLU A 161 5.52 2.44 -19.36
C GLU A 161 4.02 2.65 -19.46
N PHE A 162 3.57 3.89 -19.55
CA PHE A 162 2.15 4.18 -19.70
C PHE A 162 1.70 3.96 -21.15
N ASP A 163 0.49 3.42 -21.29
CA ASP A 163 -0.12 3.31 -22.59
C ASP A 163 -0.41 4.71 -23.13
N ARG A 164 -0.25 4.86 -24.43
CA ARG A 164 -0.58 6.14 -25.06
C ARG A 164 -2.08 6.33 -25.05
N ILE A 165 -2.47 7.47 -24.56
CA ILE A 165 -3.87 7.85 -24.50
C ILE A 165 -4.19 8.69 -25.74
#